data_7548f1c4645f7bc2f608c980da7df598
#
_entry.id   7548f1c4645f7bc2f608c980da7df598
#
_cell.length_a   1.000
_cell.length_b   1.000
_cell.length_c   1.000
_cell.angle_alpha   90.00
_cell.angle_beta   90.00
_cell.angle_gamma   90.00
#
_symmetry.space_group_name_H-M   'P 1'
#
loop_
_entity.id
_entity.type
_entity.pdbx_description
1 polymer ?
#
loop_
_entity_poly.entity_id
_entity_poly.type
_entity_poly.pdbx_seq_one_letter_code
_entity_poly.pdbx_strand_id
1 'polypeptide(L)'
;MLTRRAALLSPLAFAAARTVSFAQGGMTLAMHQNTSSGAGYRGSLEGWARAGIRHVELNAGLVDQFLETDTMAAARRVLTDNGLTPVSGSVGVGGLWEPNPDHAAALETLRRRCEMFAELGLEKVYGSTGANGTFSETDYDAAVDNVRQAGEVASEFDLQMMVEFIRNSAFISTLTTTLRLTRSAGNVQPMLDFSHLLTGLSQLGDLDLIRPGEIAHVHFQDVPDLPRELLTGQTRAIPGTGIAPLTHVLRTLRDKGYAGPLSVELFLYQDDDPYELAREIRESAEAVMMEAGVLR
;
A
#
# COMPACT_ATOMS: atom_id res chain seq x y z
N MET A 1 61.73 12.76 35.80
CA MET A 1 60.82 11.66 35.45
C MET A 1 59.50 12.25 34.98
N LEU A 2 59.28 12.27 33.69
CA LEU A 2 58.10 12.83 33.04
C LEU A 2 57.16 11.69 32.67
N THR A 3 55.99 11.63 33.26
CA THR A 3 54.94 10.65 32.93
C THR A 3 54.09 11.17 31.79
N ARG A 4 54.11 10.47 30.64
CA ARG A 4 53.28 10.70 29.48
C ARG A 4 51.85 10.22 29.78
N ARG A 5 50.86 11.11 29.74
CA ARG A 5 49.45 10.76 29.65
C ARG A 5 49.09 10.49 28.17
N ALA A 6 48.71 9.27 27.84
CA ALA A 6 48.15 8.92 26.57
C ALA A 6 46.69 9.37 26.52
N ALA A 7 46.34 10.25 25.59
CA ALA A 7 44.97 10.61 25.28
C ALA A 7 44.37 9.55 24.33
N LEU A 8 43.35 8.84 24.78
CA LEU A 8 42.54 7.97 23.97
C LEU A 8 41.57 8.82 23.12
N LEU A 9 41.83 8.90 21.86
CA LEU A 9 40.91 9.43 20.88
C LEU A 9 39.90 8.33 20.53
N SER A 10 38.66 8.50 20.98
CA SER A 10 37.52 7.68 20.49
C SER A 10 37.15 8.11 19.09
N PRO A 11 36.99 7.20 18.12
CA PRO A 11 36.45 7.56 16.81
C PRO A 11 34.96 7.83 16.94
N LEU A 12 34.55 9.07 16.70
CA LEU A 12 33.17 9.42 16.44
C LEU A 12 32.77 8.74 15.11
N ALA A 13 31.91 7.74 15.22
CA ALA A 13 31.23 7.16 14.07
C ALA A 13 30.25 8.22 13.50
N PHE A 14 30.59 8.84 12.41
CA PHE A 14 29.66 9.61 11.61
C PHE A 14 28.66 8.64 10.99
N ALA A 15 27.46 8.59 11.55
CA ALA A 15 26.31 8.02 10.86
C ALA A 15 26.07 8.89 9.62
N ALA A 16 26.45 8.40 8.47
CA ALA A 16 26.11 9.01 7.19
C ALA A 16 24.57 8.96 7.07
N ALA A 17 23.92 10.09 7.28
CA ALA A 17 22.53 10.26 6.89
C ALA A 17 22.47 9.97 5.39
N ARG A 18 21.84 8.86 5.02
CA ARG A 18 21.46 8.61 3.62
C ARG A 18 20.50 9.73 3.25
N THR A 19 20.99 10.75 2.58
CA THR A 19 20.16 11.69 1.85
C THR A 19 19.47 10.86 0.77
N VAL A 20 18.20 10.54 0.99
CA VAL A 20 17.33 10.01 -0.06
C VAL A 20 17.25 11.12 -1.09
N SER A 21 18.03 10.98 -2.15
CA SER A 21 17.88 11.80 -3.35
C SER A 21 16.51 11.41 -3.90
N PHE A 22 15.51 12.26 -3.72
CA PHE A 22 14.25 12.15 -4.43
C PHE A 22 14.59 12.27 -5.91
N ALA A 23 14.74 11.14 -6.59
CA ALA A 23 14.84 11.13 -8.03
C ALA A 23 13.60 11.88 -8.53
N GLN A 24 13.78 12.81 -9.47
CA GLN A 24 12.69 13.36 -10.28
C GLN A 24 12.18 12.26 -11.21
N GLY A 25 11.64 11.19 -10.62
CA GLY A 25 11.04 10.06 -11.29
C GLY A 25 9.53 10.27 -11.26
N GLY A 26 8.86 10.16 -12.41
CA GLY A 26 7.41 10.16 -12.48
C GLY A 26 6.84 8.92 -11.78
N MET A 27 5.54 8.97 -11.47
CA MET A 27 4.79 7.85 -10.94
C MET A 27 4.53 6.80 -12.03
N THR A 28 4.35 5.56 -11.66
CA THR A 28 4.04 4.46 -12.59
C THR A 28 2.65 3.91 -12.31
N LEU A 29 1.94 3.49 -13.37
CA LEU A 29 0.66 2.82 -13.21
C LEU A 29 0.87 1.38 -12.74
N ALA A 30 0.11 0.96 -11.75
CA ALA A 30 0.01 -0.42 -11.27
C ALA A 30 -1.46 -0.85 -11.17
N MET A 31 -1.71 -2.14 -11.05
CA MET A 31 -3.06 -2.67 -10.80
C MET A 31 -3.03 -3.67 -9.63
N HIS A 32 -4.03 -3.54 -8.76
CA HIS A 32 -4.25 -4.44 -7.63
C HIS A 32 -5.14 -5.63 -8.03
N GLN A 33 -4.79 -6.83 -7.58
CA GLN A 33 -5.50 -8.07 -7.98
C GLN A 33 -6.97 -8.14 -7.56
N ASN A 34 -7.44 -7.31 -6.64
CA ASN A 34 -8.87 -7.19 -6.36
C ASN A 34 -9.69 -6.74 -7.58
N THR A 35 -9.07 -5.97 -8.50
CA THR A 35 -9.72 -5.44 -9.69
C THR A 35 -10.21 -6.53 -10.65
N SER A 36 -9.54 -7.66 -10.73
CA SER A 36 -9.90 -8.81 -11.58
C SER A 36 -9.83 -10.14 -10.80
N SER A 37 -10.27 -10.14 -9.53
CA SER A 37 -10.11 -11.29 -8.64
C SER A 37 -10.86 -12.54 -9.11
N GLY A 38 -11.96 -12.41 -9.86
CA GLY A 38 -12.70 -13.53 -10.45
C GLY A 38 -11.88 -14.33 -11.46
N ALA A 39 -10.87 -13.71 -12.10
CA ALA A 39 -9.94 -14.41 -13.00
C ALA A 39 -8.81 -15.17 -12.25
N GLY A 40 -8.73 -15.06 -10.94
CA GLY A 40 -7.70 -15.66 -10.11
C GLY A 40 -6.31 -15.07 -10.31
N TYR A 41 -5.32 -15.66 -9.64
CA TYR A 41 -3.92 -15.19 -9.67
C TYR A 41 -3.34 -15.11 -11.08
N ARG A 42 -3.40 -16.21 -11.83
CA ARG A 42 -2.81 -16.32 -13.18
C ARG A 42 -3.59 -15.49 -14.20
N GLY A 43 -4.91 -15.66 -14.24
CA GLY A 43 -5.76 -15.02 -15.27
C GLY A 43 -5.72 -13.50 -15.21
N SER A 44 -5.75 -12.91 -14.01
CA SER A 44 -5.61 -11.46 -13.83
C SER A 44 -4.26 -10.96 -14.36
N LEU A 45 -3.17 -11.57 -13.95
CA LEU A 45 -1.81 -11.15 -14.31
C LEU A 45 -1.51 -11.31 -15.81
N GLU A 46 -1.88 -12.43 -16.42
CA GLU A 46 -1.68 -12.66 -17.86
C GLU A 46 -2.55 -11.69 -18.71
N GLY A 47 -3.79 -11.44 -18.30
CA GLY A 47 -4.67 -10.47 -18.96
C GLY A 47 -4.08 -9.06 -18.92
N TRP A 48 -3.63 -8.62 -17.76
CA TRP A 48 -3.05 -7.30 -17.56
C TRP A 48 -1.72 -7.12 -18.32
N ALA A 49 -0.85 -8.13 -18.32
CA ALA A 49 0.40 -8.09 -19.07
C ALA A 49 0.16 -7.88 -20.58
N ARG A 50 -0.84 -8.57 -21.16
CA ARG A 50 -1.25 -8.41 -22.56
C ARG A 50 -1.78 -6.99 -22.84
N ALA A 51 -2.49 -6.38 -21.87
CA ALA A 51 -2.96 -5.00 -21.95
C ALA A 51 -1.85 -3.95 -21.77
N GLY A 52 -0.63 -4.39 -21.45
CA GLY A 52 0.54 -3.51 -21.30
C GLY A 52 0.78 -3.02 -19.88
N ILE A 53 0.05 -3.50 -18.87
CA ILE A 53 0.38 -3.27 -17.47
C ILE A 53 1.70 -3.99 -17.14
N ARG A 54 2.57 -3.33 -16.38
CA ARG A 54 3.88 -3.87 -16.00
C ARG A 54 4.10 -3.95 -14.49
N HIS A 55 3.39 -3.15 -13.72
CA HIS A 55 3.47 -3.15 -12.26
C HIS A 55 2.17 -3.69 -11.68
N VAL A 56 2.28 -4.61 -10.74
CA VAL A 56 1.14 -5.33 -10.18
C VAL A 56 1.22 -5.38 -8.67
N GLU A 57 0.07 -5.32 -8.03
CA GLU A 57 -0.08 -5.49 -6.61
C GLU A 57 -0.81 -6.78 -6.32
N LEU A 58 -0.20 -7.63 -5.50
CA LEU A 58 -0.66 -9.00 -5.28
C LEU A 58 -1.63 -9.09 -4.10
N ASN A 59 -2.59 -10.00 -4.19
CA ASN A 59 -3.51 -10.35 -3.11
C ASN A 59 -3.13 -11.71 -2.52
N ALA A 60 -2.86 -11.77 -1.21
CA ALA A 60 -2.46 -12.99 -0.53
C ALA A 60 -3.46 -14.14 -0.70
N GLY A 61 -4.77 -13.84 -0.67
CA GLY A 61 -5.80 -14.86 -0.85
C GLY A 61 -5.77 -15.49 -2.25
N LEU A 62 -5.48 -14.71 -3.30
CA LEU A 62 -5.35 -15.25 -4.65
C LEU A 62 -4.06 -16.05 -4.83
N VAL A 63 -2.97 -15.66 -4.16
CA VAL A 63 -1.75 -16.48 -4.13
C VAL A 63 -2.02 -17.80 -3.41
N ASP A 64 -2.69 -17.79 -2.27
CA ASP A 64 -3.05 -19.02 -1.56
C ASP A 64 -3.87 -19.97 -2.42
N GLN A 65 -4.95 -19.46 -3.03
CA GLN A 65 -5.79 -20.26 -3.94
C GLN A 65 -4.98 -20.87 -5.09
N PHE A 66 -4.05 -20.10 -5.66
CA PHE A 66 -3.17 -20.60 -6.70
C PHE A 66 -2.27 -21.74 -6.20
N LEU A 67 -1.75 -21.62 -4.98
CA LEU A 67 -0.86 -22.61 -4.37
C LEU A 67 -1.58 -23.89 -3.91
N GLU A 68 -2.92 -23.92 -3.85
CA GLU A 68 -3.67 -25.16 -3.62
C GLU A 68 -3.50 -26.19 -4.74
N THR A 69 -3.21 -25.72 -5.97
CA THR A 69 -3.13 -26.58 -7.17
C THR A 69 -1.81 -26.42 -7.93
N ASP A 70 -0.96 -25.46 -7.56
CA ASP A 70 0.28 -25.15 -8.24
C ASP A 70 1.39 -24.85 -7.20
N THR A 71 2.57 -24.44 -7.64
CA THR A 71 3.74 -24.22 -6.78
C THR A 71 4.15 -22.75 -6.73
N MET A 72 4.91 -22.36 -5.70
CA MET A 72 5.53 -21.04 -5.61
C MET A 72 6.44 -20.74 -6.82
N ALA A 73 7.16 -21.74 -7.31
CA ALA A 73 7.97 -21.59 -8.53
C ALA A 73 7.12 -21.29 -9.77
N ALA A 74 5.91 -21.86 -9.86
CA ALA A 74 4.96 -21.53 -10.93
C ALA A 74 4.37 -20.11 -10.75
N ALA A 75 4.07 -19.69 -9.52
CA ALA A 75 3.62 -18.32 -9.24
C ALA A 75 4.66 -17.28 -9.67
N ARG A 76 5.93 -17.52 -9.35
CA ARG A 76 7.05 -16.66 -9.83
C ARG A 76 7.14 -16.63 -11.35
N ARG A 77 6.98 -17.78 -12.03
CA ARG A 77 7.00 -17.83 -13.51
C ARG A 77 5.87 -17.00 -14.13
N VAL A 78 4.67 -16.98 -13.52
CA VAL A 78 3.60 -16.10 -14.02
C VAL A 78 4.06 -14.65 -14.07
N LEU A 79 4.77 -14.17 -13.06
CA LEU A 79 5.30 -12.80 -13.05
C LEU A 79 6.43 -12.62 -14.08
N THR A 80 7.45 -13.49 -14.05
CA THR A 80 8.65 -13.34 -14.89
C THR A 80 8.37 -13.51 -16.37
N ASP A 81 7.59 -14.53 -16.75
CA ASP A 81 7.29 -14.86 -18.14
C ASP A 81 6.41 -13.77 -18.81
N ASN A 82 5.65 -13.03 -18.00
CA ASN A 82 4.82 -11.91 -18.44
C ASN A 82 5.50 -10.54 -18.29
N GLY A 83 6.73 -10.48 -17.80
CA GLY A 83 7.48 -9.25 -17.59
C GLY A 83 6.81 -8.30 -16.57
N LEU A 84 6.21 -8.88 -15.52
CA LEU A 84 5.52 -8.15 -14.46
C LEU A 84 6.44 -7.93 -13.27
N THR A 85 6.37 -6.73 -12.70
CA THR A 85 7.06 -6.35 -11.47
C THR A 85 6.05 -6.22 -10.34
N PRO A 86 6.08 -7.08 -9.31
CA PRO A 86 5.23 -6.91 -8.14
C PRO A 86 5.74 -5.72 -7.32
N VAL A 87 4.86 -4.79 -6.95
CA VAL A 87 5.21 -3.53 -6.27
C VAL A 87 4.77 -3.47 -4.81
N SER A 88 3.75 -4.23 -4.45
CA SER A 88 3.19 -4.34 -3.10
C SER A 88 2.34 -5.60 -2.99
N GLY A 89 2.01 -6.00 -1.76
CA GLY A 89 1.11 -7.12 -1.48
C GLY A 89 0.16 -6.86 -0.31
N SER A 90 -1.12 -7.17 -0.52
CA SER A 90 -2.13 -7.17 0.53
C SER A 90 -2.01 -8.43 1.38
N VAL A 91 -1.67 -8.30 2.66
CA VAL A 91 -1.50 -9.46 3.55
C VAL A 91 -2.82 -10.13 3.93
N GLY A 92 -3.95 -9.41 3.89
CA GLY A 92 -5.28 -9.94 4.21
C GLY A 92 -5.40 -10.48 5.64
N VAL A 93 -4.74 -9.83 6.62
CA VAL A 93 -4.73 -10.22 8.03
C VAL A 93 -5.46 -9.16 8.85
N GLY A 94 -6.54 -9.54 9.52
CA GLY A 94 -7.24 -8.69 10.49
C GLY A 94 -6.61 -8.76 11.88
N GLY A 95 -6.97 -7.79 12.75
CA GLY A 95 -6.52 -7.78 14.15
C GLY A 95 -5.05 -7.42 14.37
N LEU A 96 -4.42 -6.79 13.38
CA LEU A 96 -3.02 -6.38 13.47
C LEU A 96 -2.83 -5.05 14.22
N TRP A 97 -3.84 -4.19 14.23
CA TRP A 97 -3.67 -2.80 14.62
C TRP A 97 -4.34 -2.46 15.95
N GLU A 98 -5.60 -2.83 16.08
CA GLU A 98 -6.41 -2.61 17.27
C GLU A 98 -6.04 -3.59 18.39
N PRO A 99 -6.32 -3.26 19.66
CA PRO A 99 -6.25 -4.21 20.76
C PRO A 99 -7.09 -5.45 20.45
N ASN A 100 -6.46 -6.60 20.43
CA ASN A 100 -7.05 -7.86 20.02
C ASN A 100 -6.46 -9.02 20.86
N PRO A 101 -7.29 -9.86 21.53
CA PRO A 101 -6.79 -11.00 22.29
C PRO A 101 -6.04 -12.01 21.40
N ASP A 102 -6.36 -12.06 20.10
CA ASP A 102 -5.74 -12.98 19.13
C ASP A 102 -4.58 -12.33 18.36
N HIS A 103 -4.06 -11.19 18.82
CA HIS A 103 -2.99 -10.44 18.14
C HIS A 103 -1.75 -11.29 17.83
N ALA A 104 -1.35 -12.18 18.76
CA ALA A 104 -0.22 -13.08 18.52
C ALA A 104 -0.46 -14.04 17.33
N ALA A 105 -1.69 -14.53 17.16
CA ALA A 105 -2.07 -15.37 16.02
C ALA A 105 -2.13 -14.55 14.72
N ALA A 106 -2.54 -13.28 14.79
CA ALA A 106 -2.50 -12.37 13.66
C ALA A 106 -1.06 -12.12 13.19
N LEU A 107 -0.11 -11.88 14.12
CA LEU A 107 1.31 -11.72 13.81
C LEU A 107 1.92 -12.99 13.19
N GLU A 108 1.52 -14.18 13.66
CA GLU A 108 2.00 -15.43 13.07
C GLU A 108 1.45 -15.62 11.64
N THR A 109 0.23 -15.19 11.38
CA THR A 109 -0.33 -15.20 10.03
C THR A 109 0.38 -14.18 9.15
N LEU A 110 0.67 -12.99 9.68
CA LEU A 110 1.46 -11.97 8.99
C LEU A 110 2.84 -12.52 8.60
N ARG A 111 3.52 -13.23 9.49
CA ARG A 111 4.84 -13.84 9.22
C ARG A 111 4.80 -14.75 8.00
N ARG A 112 3.82 -15.67 7.93
CA ARG A 112 3.64 -16.57 6.76
C ARG A 112 3.36 -15.79 5.47
N ARG A 113 2.58 -14.68 5.55
CA ARG A 113 2.31 -13.81 4.39
C ARG A 113 3.57 -13.07 3.93
N CYS A 114 4.36 -12.58 4.87
CA CYS A 114 5.62 -11.90 4.56
C CYS A 114 6.61 -12.87 3.89
N GLU A 115 6.79 -14.08 4.42
CA GLU A 115 7.61 -15.12 3.81
C GLU A 115 7.17 -15.39 2.35
N MET A 116 5.87 -15.62 2.14
CA MET A 116 5.28 -15.86 0.83
C MET A 116 5.56 -14.70 -0.15
N PHE A 117 5.36 -13.46 0.29
CA PHE A 117 5.57 -12.29 -0.56
C PHE A 117 7.05 -11.98 -0.81
N ALA A 118 7.92 -12.20 0.15
CA ALA A 118 9.36 -12.11 -0.04
C ALA A 118 9.85 -13.13 -1.10
N GLU A 119 9.31 -14.35 -1.07
CA GLU A 119 9.57 -15.34 -2.10
C GLU A 119 9.09 -14.93 -3.50
N LEU A 120 8.04 -14.13 -3.62
CA LEU A 120 7.56 -13.56 -4.88
C LEU A 120 8.33 -12.30 -5.30
N GLY A 121 9.30 -11.85 -4.51
CA GLY A 121 10.17 -10.73 -4.84
C GLY A 121 9.59 -9.35 -4.50
N LEU A 122 8.62 -9.28 -3.58
CA LEU A 122 8.11 -8.01 -3.08
C LEU A 122 9.11 -7.36 -2.13
N GLU A 123 9.03 -6.03 -2.04
CA GLU A 123 9.75 -5.21 -1.05
C GLU A 123 8.79 -4.53 -0.05
N LYS A 124 7.49 -4.57 -0.33
CA LYS A 124 6.46 -3.89 0.47
C LYS A 124 5.22 -4.77 0.62
N VAL A 125 4.63 -4.70 1.82
CA VAL A 125 3.34 -5.33 2.12
C VAL A 125 2.48 -4.38 2.93
N TYR A 126 1.16 -4.51 2.82
CA TYR A 126 0.26 -3.71 3.64
C TYR A 126 -0.85 -4.54 4.27
N GLY A 127 -1.29 -4.07 5.43
CA GLY A 127 -2.52 -4.48 6.09
C GLY A 127 -3.51 -3.33 6.12
N SER A 128 -4.73 -3.61 5.71
CA SER A 128 -5.82 -2.65 5.86
C SER A 128 -6.41 -2.71 7.28
N THR A 129 -6.99 -1.59 7.72
CA THR A 129 -7.75 -1.53 8.97
C THR A 129 -9.19 -1.98 8.70
N GLY A 130 -9.82 -2.68 9.60
CA GLY A 130 -11.19 -3.19 9.35
C GLY A 130 -11.90 -3.51 10.65
N ALA A 131 -11.48 -2.84 11.73
CA ALA A 131 -12.00 -3.08 13.07
C ALA A 131 -13.46 -2.66 13.22
N ASN A 132 -14.19 -3.45 13.96
CA ASN A 132 -15.55 -3.14 14.44
C ASN A 132 -15.51 -3.03 15.95
N GLY A 133 -16.39 -2.23 16.54
CA GLY A 133 -16.53 -2.10 17.99
C GLY A 133 -16.36 -0.65 18.47
N THR A 134 -16.10 -0.51 19.76
CA THR A 134 -15.88 0.78 20.41
C THR A 134 -14.49 0.79 21.02
N PHE A 135 -13.74 1.83 20.74
CA PHE A 135 -12.37 2.00 21.19
C PHE A 135 -12.24 3.31 21.98
N SER A 136 -11.26 3.35 22.90
CA SER A 136 -10.93 4.50 23.74
C SER A 136 -9.61 5.11 23.30
N GLU A 137 -9.24 6.28 23.84
CA GLU A 137 -7.94 6.90 23.56
C GLU A 137 -6.77 6.02 24.02
N THR A 138 -6.91 5.27 25.11
CA THR A 138 -5.87 4.36 25.58
C THR A 138 -5.61 3.18 24.66
N ASP A 139 -6.60 2.79 23.83
CA ASP A 139 -6.43 1.75 22.81
C ASP A 139 -5.49 2.22 21.69
N TYR A 140 -5.48 3.53 21.38
CA TYR A 140 -4.56 4.09 20.40
C TYR A 140 -3.10 4.13 20.91
N ASP A 141 -2.90 4.25 22.20
CA ASP A 141 -1.55 4.18 22.80
C ASP A 141 -1.02 2.73 22.74
N ALA A 142 -1.87 1.75 23.06
CA ALA A 142 -1.56 0.32 22.89
C ALA A 142 -1.31 -0.07 21.42
N ALA A 143 -2.04 0.53 20.50
CA ALA A 143 -1.89 0.27 19.07
C ALA A 143 -0.50 0.65 18.51
N VAL A 144 0.20 1.59 19.14
CA VAL A 144 1.59 1.92 18.73
C VAL A 144 2.50 0.69 18.81
N ASP A 145 2.34 -0.11 19.86
CA ASP A 145 3.11 -1.34 20.02
C ASP A 145 2.69 -2.42 19.03
N ASN A 146 1.40 -2.56 18.75
CA ASN A 146 0.90 -3.48 17.71
C ASN A 146 1.45 -3.13 16.33
N VAL A 147 1.42 -1.85 15.95
CA VAL A 147 1.98 -1.36 14.67
C VAL A 147 3.48 -1.65 14.62
N ARG A 148 4.21 -1.42 15.71
CA ARG A 148 5.66 -1.70 15.76
C ARG A 148 5.95 -3.20 15.59
N GLN A 149 5.22 -4.08 16.27
CA GLN A 149 5.39 -5.54 16.16
C GLN A 149 5.10 -6.02 14.73
N ALA A 150 4.06 -5.49 14.06
CA ALA A 150 3.80 -5.82 12.66
C ALA A 150 4.97 -5.39 11.74
N GLY A 151 5.57 -4.23 11.97
CA GLY A 151 6.75 -3.78 11.26
C GLY A 151 7.99 -4.65 11.53
N GLU A 152 8.17 -5.11 12.77
CA GLU A 152 9.25 -6.04 13.13
C GLU A 152 9.11 -7.37 12.39
N VAL A 153 7.91 -7.95 12.36
CA VAL A 153 7.64 -9.19 11.60
C VAL A 153 7.95 -9.01 10.12
N ALA A 154 7.53 -7.93 9.48
CA ALA A 154 7.82 -7.70 8.06
C ALA A 154 9.33 -7.55 7.81
N SER A 155 10.04 -6.89 8.72
CA SER A 155 11.48 -6.68 8.61
C SER A 155 12.32 -7.97 8.72
N GLU A 156 11.79 -9.04 9.32
CA GLU A 156 12.42 -10.38 9.31
C GLU A 156 12.63 -10.93 7.88
N PHE A 157 11.86 -10.40 6.92
CA PHE A 157 11.86 -10.81 5.51
C PHE A 157 12.32 -9.70 4.56
N ASP A 158 12.95 -8.66 5.07
CA ASP A 158 13.38 -7.47 4.32
C ASP A 158 12.21 -6.71 3.66
N LEU A 159 11.00 -6.80 4.22
CA LEU A 159 9.79 -6.14 3.73
C LEU A 159 9.48 -4.86 4.56
N GLN A 160 9.04 -3.82 3.85
CA GLN A 160 8.45 -2.62 4.47
C GLN A 160 6.95 -2.85 4.71
N MET A 161 6.56 -2.83 5.99
CA MET A 161 5.15 -2.88 6.38
C MET A 161 4.47 -1.52 6.19
N MET A 162 3.23 -1.53 5.70
CA MET A 162 2.40 -0.34 5.52
C MET A 162 1.02 -0.53 6.16
N VAL A 163 0.42 0.59 6.59
CA VAL A 163 -0.96 0.64 7.10
C VAL A 163 -1.84 1.39 6.10
N GLU A 164 -2.92 0.73 5.67
CA GLU A 164 -4.01 1.36 4.94
C GLU A 164 -5.19 1.63 5.89
N PHE A 165 -5.59 2.89 6.03
CA PHE A 165 -6.81 3.22 6.77
C PHE A 165 -8.06 2.98 5.92
N ILE A 166 -9.08 2.40 6.55
CA ILE A 166 -10.38 2.14 5.92
C ILE A 166 -11.43 3.14 6.42
N ARG A 167 -12.06 3.88 5.53
CA ARG A 167 -13.00 5.00 5.82
C ARG A 167 -14.09 4.70 6.87
N ASN A 168 -14.53 3.47 6.98
CA ASN A 168 -15.60 3.03 7.88
C ASN A 168 -15.10 2.06 8.97
N SER A 169 -13.79 1.90 9.14
CA SER A 169 -13.23 1.19 10.28
C SER A 169 -13.55 1.94 11.58
N ALA A 170 -13.89 1.23 12.63
CA ALA A 170 -14.05 1.81 13.95
C ALA A 170 -12.71 2.20 14.61
N PHE A 171 -11.58 1.74 14.02
CA PHE A 171 -10.23 2.00 14.50
C PHE A 171 -9.31 2.32 13.31
N ILE A 172 -8.60 3.44 13.34
CA ILE A 172 -7.75 3.94 12.24
C ILE A 172 -8.57 4.09 10.94
N SER A 173 -9.40 5.14 10.87
CA SER A 173 -10.24 5.42 9.71
C SER A 173 -9.87 6.71 8.97
N THR A 174 -8.80 7.38 9.36
CA THR A 174 -8.37 8.66 8.77
C THR A 174 -6.87 8.70 8.53
N LEU A 175 -6.46 9.52 7.57
CA LEU A 175 -5.06 9.81 7.30
C LEU A 175 -4.36 10.36 8.55
N THR A 176 -4.99 11.26 9.29
CA THR A 176 -4.44 11.88 10.51
C THR A 176 -4.07 10.85 11.57
N THR A 177 -4.96 9.90 11.83
CA THR A 177 -4.72 8.81 12.80
C THR A 177 -3.62 7.88 12.32
N THR A 178 -3.62 7.54 11.03
CA THR A 178 -2.57 6.70 10.43
C THR A 178 -1.20 7.34 10.55
N LEU A 179 -1.06 8.63 10.20
CA LEU A 179 0.19 9.38 10.35
C LEU A 179 0.65 9.43 11.82
N ARG A 180 -0.27 9.63 12.77
CA ARG A 180 0.05 9.63 14.21
C ARG A 180 0.67 8.29 14.63
N LEU A 181 0.02 7.18 14.30
CA LEU A 181 0.45 5.84 14.75
C LEU A 181 1.75 5.39 14.07
N THR A 182 1.85 5.54 12.75
CA THR A 182 3.06 5.15 12.01
C THR A 182 4.27 5.96 12.43
N ARG A 183 4.12 7.27 12.68
CA ARG A 183 5.20 8.12 13.22
C ARG A 183 5.64 7.70 14.62
N SER A 184 4.69 7.28 15.47
CA SER A 184 4.99 6.82 16.83
C SER A 184 5.66 5.45 16.83
N ALA A 185 5.27 4.54 15.96
CA ALA A 185 5.87 3.22 15.81
C ALA A 185 7.27 3.29 15.17
N GLY A 186 7.45 4.12 14.14
CA GLY A 186 8.73 4.45 13.51
C GLY A 186 9.25 3.46 12.46
N ASN A 187 8.66 2.26 12.35
CA ASN A 187 9.10 1.18 11.45
C ASN A 187 8.01 0.72 10.46
N VAL A 188 6.87 1.40 10.44
CA VAL A 188 5.76 1.16 9.51
C VAL A 188 5.43 2.47 8.80
N GLN A 189 5.10 2.42 7.53
CA GLN A 189 4.76 3.60 6.73
C GLN A 189 3.26 3.70 6.47
N PRO A 190 2.72 4.92 6.31
CA PRO A 190 1.35 5.11 5.88
C PRO A 190 1.19 4.81 4.39
N MET A 191 0.06 4.22 4.04
CA MET A 191 -0.43 4.07 2.70
C MET A 191 -1.65 4.96 2.50
N LEU A 192 -1.87 5.45 1.30
CA LEU A 192 -2.98 6.34 0.97
C LEU A 192 -3.89 5.68 -0.07
N ASP A 193 -5.16 5.50 0.29
CA ASP A 193 -6.21 5.12 -0.64
C ASP A 193 -7.11 6.33 -0.93
N PHE A 194 -7.30 6.67 -2.21
CA PHE A 194 -8.06 7.86 -2.61
C PHE A 194 -9.54 7.74 -2.29
N SER A 195 -10.14 6.55 -2.40
CA SER A 195 -11.54 6.36 -2.02
C SER A 195 -11.72 6.58 -0.52
N HIS A 196 -10.84 6.02 0.31
CA HIS A 196 -10.92 6.19 1.75
C HIS A 196 -10.62 7.61 2.21
N LEU A 197 -9.71 8.31 1.55
CA LEU A 197 -9.44 9.73 1.80
C LEU A 197 -10.65 10.60 1.48
N LEU A 198 -11.22 10.43 0.28
CA LEU A 198 -12.18 11.38 -0.30
C LEU A 198 -13.63 11.12 0.12
N THR A 199 -13.95 9.89 0.55
CA THR A 199 -15.32 9.51 0.93
C THR A 199 -15.49 9.23 2.42
N GLY A 200 -14.40 9.25 3.19
CA GLY A 200 -14.37 9.04 4.63
C GLY A 200 -14.49 10.32 5.46
N LEU A 201 -13.92 10.28 6.65
CA LEU A 201 -13.83 11.41 7.58
C LEU A 201 -12.57 12.28 7.34
N SER A 202 -11.59 11.77 6.59
CA SER A 202 -10.44 12.56 6.16
C SER A 202 -10.88 13.72 5.27
N GLN A 203 -10.08 14.77 5.26
CA GLN A 203 -10.31 15.94 4.41
C GLN A 203 -9.16 16.09 3.41
N LEU A 204 -9.45 16.74 2.29
CA LEU A 204 -8.41 16.97 1.26
C LEU A 204 -7.23 17.77 1.85
N GLY A 205 -7.47 18.69 2.77
CA GLY A 205 -6.44 19.44 3.49
C GLY A 205 -5.54 18.60 4.40
N ASP A 206 -5.95 17.37 4.75
CA ASP A 206 -5.10 16.48 5.55
C ASP A 206 -3.84 16.05 4.78
N LEU A 207 -3.83 16.17 3.45
CA LEU A 207 -2.64 15.96 2.62
C LEU A 207 -1.48 16.89 2.99
N ASP A 208 -1.76 18.08 3.53
CA ASP A 208 -0.74 19.03 3.98
C ASP A 208 0.06 18.48 5.16
N LEU A 209 -0.52 17.59 5.96
CA LEU A 209 0.13 16.94 7.11
C LEU A 209 1.19 15.92 6.71
N ILE A 210 1.17 15.43 5.46
CA ILE A 210 2.14 14.47 4.94
C ILE A 210 3.51 15.13 4.86
N ARG A 211 4.51 14.46 5.42
CA ARG A 211 5.92 14.87 5.30
C ARG A 211 6.51 14.39 3.98
N PRO A 212 7.54 15.07 3.44
CA PRO A 212 8.20 14.61 2.22
C PRO A 212 8.68 13.14 2.34
N GLY A 213 8.30 12.31 1.36
CA GLY A 213 8.69 10.90 1.30
C GLY A 213 8.01 9.96 2.30
N GLU A 214 6.98 10.43 3.02
CA GLU A 214 6.34 9.65 4.08
C GLU A 214 5.37 8.59 3.55
N ILE A 215 4.67 8.84 2.43
CA ILE A 215 3.74 7.88 1.82
C ILE A 215 4.53 6.80 1.08
N ALA A 216 4.25 5.54 1.40
CA ALA A 216 4.98 4.41 0.83
C ALA A 216 4.30 3.80 -0.41
N HIS A 217 2.97 3.90 -0.50
CA HIS A 217 2.16 3.34 -1.59
C HIS A 217 0.82 4.08 -1.71
N VAL A 218 0.21 4.01 -2.89
CA VAL A 218 -1.04 4.71 -3.18
C VAL A 218 -1.99 3.81 -3.96
N HIS A 219 -3.23 3.67 -3.46
CA HIS A 219 -4.35 3.18 -4.25
C HIS A 219 -5.01 4.34 -5.00
N PHE A 220 -5.10 4.17 -6.32
CA PHE A 220 -5.49 5.18 -7.28
C PHE A 220 -6.79 4.79 -7.99
N GLN A 221 -7.89 5.35 -7.54
CA GLN A 221 -9.21 5.18 -8.12
C GLN A 221 -9.99 6.50 -8.05
N ASP A 222 -11.09 6.57 -8.79
CA ASP A 222 -12.00 7.72 -8.76
C ASP A 222 -13.21 7.46 -7.86
N VAL A 223 -13.96 8.51 -7.58
CA VAL A 223 -15.21 8.48 -6.82
C VAL A 223 -16.36 8.69 -7.81
N PRO A 224 -17.30 7.74 -7.94
CA PRO A 224 -18.42 7.92 -8.85
C PRO A 224 -19.35 9.05 -8.39
N ASP A 225 -20.03 9.71 -9.35
CA ASP A 225 -21.02 10.75 -9.08
C ASP A 225 -22.33 10.12 -8.58
N LEU A 226 -22.33 9.79 -7.30
CA LEU A 226 -23.46 9.18 -6.60
C LEU A 226 -23.75 9.93 -5.29
N PRO A 227 -25.00 9.89 -4.77
CA PRO A 227 -25.28 10.32 -3.41
C PRO A 227 -24.36 9.68 -2.42
N ARG A 228 -23.83 10.46 -1.47
CA ARG A 228 -22.84 10.00 -0.48
C ARG A 228 -23.28 8.76 0.28
N GLU A 229 -24.58 8.65 0.54
CA GLU A 229 -25.21 7.52 1.25
C GLU A 229 -25.10 6.19 0.48
N LEU A 230 -24.89 6.24 -0.82
CA LEU A 230 -24.71 5.06 -1.68
C LEU A 230 -23.22 4.69 -1.87
N LEU A 231 -22.31 5.56 -1.44
CA LEU A 231 -20.88 5.27 -1.52
C LEU A 231 -20.48 4.29 -0.41
N THR A 232 -20.04 3.11 -0.81
CA THR A 232 -19.46 2.09 0.07
C THR A 232 -17.94 2.03 -0.10
N GLY A 233 -17.25 1.21 0.68
CA GLY A 233 -15.81 0.96 0.46
C GLY A 233 -15.50 0.27 -0.86
N GLN A 234 -16.51 -0.34 -1.49
CA GLN A 234 -16.40 -1.03 -2.78
C GLN A 234 -16.84 -0.17 -3.98
N THR A 235 -17.55 0.94 -3.72
CA THR A 235 -18.08 1.82 -4.77
C THR A 235 -16.95 2.74 -5.26
N ARG A 236 -16.18 2.25 -6.23
CA ARG A 236 -15.02 2.93 -6.82
C ARG A 236 -15.19 3.00 -8.33
N ALA A 237 -14.71 4.08 -8.94
CA ALA A 237 -14.73 4.28 -10.39
C ALA A 237 -13.31 4.18 -10.97
N ILE A 238 -13.22 3.87 -12.24
CA ILE A 238 -11.96 3.93 -13.00
C ILE A 238 -11.40 5.36 -12.91
N PRO A 239 -10.10 5.56 -12.67
CA PRO A 239 -9.50 6.89 -12.61
C PRO A 239 -9.85 7.75 -13.83
N GLY A 240 -10.39 8.94 -13.62
CA GLY A 240 -10.82 9.86 -14.67
C GLY A 240 -12.28 9.72 -15.15
N THR A 241 -13.04 8.77 -14.58
CA THR A 241 -14.46 8.60 -14.93
C THR A 241 -15.42 9.09 -13.82
N GLY A 242 -14.89 9.61 -12.72
CA GLY A 242 -15.67 10.10 -11.57
C GLY A 242 -15.51 11.60 -11.33
N ILE A 243 -15.74 12.00 -10.08
CA ILE A 243 -15.77 13.41 -9.67
C ILE A 243 -14.62 13.80 -8.72
N ALA A 244 -13.70 12.88 -8.42
CA ALA A 244 -12.62 13.17 -7.50
C ALA A 244 -11.60 14.17 -8.09
N PRO A 245 -11.00 15.06 -7.29
CA PRO A 245 -10.00 16.02 -7.76
C PRO A 245 -8.62 15.33 -7.95
N LEU A 246 -8.57 14.26 -8.76
CA LEU A 246 -7.40 13.37 -8.90
C LEU A 246 -6.13 14.13 -9.27
N THR A 247 -6.20 15.01 -10.25
CA THR A 247 -5.05 15.81 -10.72
C THR A 247 -4.45 16.66 -9.59
N HIS A 248 -5.31 17.23 -8.71
CA HIS A 248 -4.85 17.99 -7.56
C HIS A 248 -4.16 17.09 -6.53
N VAL A 249 -4.75 15.94 -6.19
CA VAL A 249 -4.16 14.99 -5.23
C VAL A 249 -2.81 14.47 -5.75
N LEU A 250 -2.72 14.09 -7.01
CA LEU A 250 -1.48 13.61 -7.63
C LEU A 250 -0.37 14.67 -7.62
N ARG A 251 -0.69 15.92 -7.95
CA ARG A 251 0.29 17.03 -7.86
C ARG A 251 0.75 17.26 -6.43
N THR A 252 -0.17 17.22 -5.45
CA THR A 252 0.19 17.35 -4.04
C THR A 252 1.14 16.23 -3.61
N LEU A 253 0.87 14.98 -3.97
CA LEU A 253 1.75 13.84 -3.65
C LEU A 253 3.13 13.98 -4.30
N ARG A 254 3.19 14.40 -5.57
CA ARG A 254 4.46 14.70 -6.25
C ARG A 254 5.26 15.76 -5.50
N ASP A 255 4.61 16.85 -5.10
CA ASP A 255 5.24 17.96 -4.40
C ASP A 255 5.69 17.55 -2.97
N LYS A 256 5.08 16.51 -2.40
CA LYS A 256 5.52 15.80 -1.19
C LYS A 256 6.60 14.72 -1.48
N GLY A 257 7.09 14.62 -2.71
CA GLY A 257 8.17 13.70 -3.08
C GLY A 257 7.75 12.26 -3.35
N TYR A 258 6.45 11.98 -3.53
CA TYR A 258 6.00 10.66 -3.94
C TYR A 258 6.26 10.45 -5.44
N ALA A 259 6.97 9.37 -5.78
CA ALA A 259 7.29 8.94 -7.14
C ALA A 259 7.11 7.42 -7.31
N GLY A 260 6.28 6.83 -6.48
CA GLY A 260 5.99 5.40 -6.46
C GLY A 260 4.86 4.98 -7.42
N PRO A 261 4.46 3.71 -7.35
CA PRO A 261 3.34 3.18 -8.11
C PRO A 261 2.01 3.79 -7.67
N LEU A 262 1.11 4.01 -8.64
CA LEU A 262 -0.30 4.30 -8.45
C LEU A 262 -1.08 3.03 -8.81
N SER A 263 -1.55 2.31 -7.80
CA SER A 263 -2.18 1.00 -7.96
C SER A 263 -3.70 1.14 -8.04
N VAL A 264 -4.29 0.78 -9.18
CA VAL A 264 -5.75 0.84 -9.36
C VAL A 264 -6.40 -0.35 -8.69
N GLU A 265 -7.25 -0.07 -7.70
CA GLU A 265 -8.01 -1.06 -6.95
C GLU A 265 -9.51 -0.83 -7.07
N LEU A 266 -10.20 -1.75 -7.76
CA LEU A 266 -11.64 -1.72 -8.00
C LEU A 266 -12.30 -3.02 -7.52
N PHE A 267 -13.60 -2.96 -7.17
CA PHE A 267 -14.31 -4.10 -6.63
C PHE A 267 -15.59 -4.48 -7.41
N LEU A 268 -16.05 -3.63 -8.31
CA LEU A 268 -17.27 -3.85 -9.07
C LEU A 268 -17.05 -4.51 -10.44
N TYR A 269 -15.80 -4.78 -10.80
CA TYR A 269 -15.38 -5.26 -12.12
C TYR A 269 -14.69 -6.64 -12.05
N GLN A 270 -14.84 -7.35 -10.94
CA GLN A 270 -14.04 -8.54 -10.61
C GLN A 270 -14.22 -9.67 -11.63
N ASP A 271 -15.39 -9.77 -12.25
CA ASP A 271 -15.76 -10.81 -13.21
C ASP A 271 -15.62 -10.38 -14.68
N ASP A 272 -15.18 -9.13 -14.92
CA ASP A 272 -14.93 -8.62 -16.26
C ASP A 272 -13.69 -9.28 -16.89
N ASP A 273 -13.60 -9.28 -18.23
CA ASP A 273 -12.39 -9.77 -18.90
C ASP A 273 -11.16 -8.97 -18.49
N PRO A 274 -10.13 -9.60 -17.90
CA PRO A 274 -9.01 -8.87 -17.33
C PRO A 274 -8.20 -8.06 -18.35
N TYR A 275 -8.16 -8.48 -19.61
CA TYR A 275 -7.46 -7.76 -20.68
C TYR A 275 -8.20 -6.49 -21.07
N GLU A 276 -9.51 -6.60 -21.37
CA GLU A 276 -10.31 -5.45 -21.79
C GLU A 276 -10.43 -4.42 -20.67
N LEU A 277 -10.68 -4.86 -19.44
CA LEU A 277 -10.72 -3.98 -18.27
C LEU A 277 -9.38 -3.26 -18.05
N ALA A 278 -8.26 -3.98 -18.10
CA ALA A 278 -6.94 -3.38 -17.91
C ALA A 278 -6.57 -2.40 -19.01
N ARG A 279 -7.02 -2.63 -20.25
CA ARG A 279 -6.85 -1.70 -21.37
C ARG A 279 -7.60 -0.39 -21.14
N GLU A 280 -8.86 -0.48 -20.70
CA GLU A 280 -9.68 0.69 -20.37
C GLU A 280 -9.09 1.48 -19.20
N ILE A 281 -8.73 0.78 -18.10
CA ILE A 281 -8.10 1.39 -16.94
C ILE A 281 -6.81 2.10 -17.33
N ARG A 282 -5.95 1.45 -18.11
CA ARG A 282 -4.68 2.02 -18.52
C ARG A 282 -4.86 3.31 -19.30
N GLU A 283 -5.74 3.29 -20.31
CA GLU A 283 -6.01 4.46 -21.15
C GLU A 283 -6.50 5.65 -20.32
N SER A 284 -7.49 5.42 -19.45
CA SER A 284 -8.07 6.49 -18.63
C SER A 284 -7.12 6.97 -17.50
N ALA A 285 -6.49 6.05 -16.79
CA ALA A 285 -5.58 6.38 -15.69
C ALA A 285 -4.33 7.12 -16.17
N GLU A 286 -3.70 6.67 -17.27
CA GLU A 286 -2.54 7.35 -17.86
C GLU A 286 -2.90 8.75 -18.34
N ALA A 287 -4.11 8.99 -18.86
CA ALA A 287 -4.58 10.33 -19.24
C ALA A 287 -4.62 11.28 -18.03
N VAL A 288 -5.16 10.83 -16.89
CA VAL A 288 -5.17 11.60 -15.63
C VAL A 288 -3.74 11.86 -15.12
N MET A 289 -2.88 10.85 -15.18
CA MET A 289 -1.48 10.97 -14.74
C MET A 289 -0.68 11.94 -15.63
N MET A 290 -0.94 11.93 -16.95
CA MET A 290 -0.34 12.90 -17.89
C MET A 290 -0.83 14.33 -17.62
N GLU A 291 -2.13 14.52 -17.42
CA GLU A 291 -2.70 15.83 -17.06
C GLU A 291 -2.12 16.37 -15.74
N ALA A 292 -1.90 15.49 -14.78
CA ALA A 292 -1.24 15.85 -13.52
C ALA A 292 0.26 16.15 -13.69
N GLY A 293 0.89 15.73 -14.78
CA GLY A 293 2.32 15.84 -15.03
C GLY A 293 3.14 14.91 -14.12
N VAL A 294 2.62 13.69 -13.85
CA VAL A 294 3.25 12.71 -12.95
C VAL A 294 3.58 11.37 -13.62
N LEU A 295 3.10 11.11 -14.84
CA LEU A 295 3.36 9.86 -15.56
C LEU A 295 4.86 9.79 -15.94
N ARG A 296 5.46 8.61 -15.66
CA ARG A 296 6.85 8.30 -16.02
C ARG A 296 6.95 7.73 -17.43
#